data_ca1c294c8a3f19400f837c6430a4038c
#
_entry.id   ca1c294c8a3f19400f837c6430a4038c
#
_cell.length_a   1.000
_cell.length_b   1.000
_cell.length_c   1.000
_cell.angle_alpha   90.00
_cell.angle_beta   90.00
_cell.angle_gamma   90.00
#
_symmetry.space_group_name_H-M   'P 1'
#
loop_
_entity.id
_entity.type
_entity.pdbx_description
1 polymer ?
#
loop_
_entity_poly.entity_id
_entity_poly.type
_entity_poly.pdbx_seq_one_letter_code
_entity_poly.pdbx_strand_id
1 'polypeptide(L)'
;PTTESNLVLLLTSCAKESNFRLRSCLHASIIKSPPLVFLGYSLSHRSANLIYNCLLNMYCKSGELHHAVKLFDDLPLKDTVSWNSLISGFLKRGNLQLGFGYFKSMLSSGICSFDQASLTSMLSACGGIESLEIVKMMHGLAVLSGYDNEVTVENALTTSYFRCQSFDSGMRVFHEMADRNVVSWTAAISGLAQNEFYGESLNLFVEMHGCGMVTPNCLTYLSALSACSGLQALKEGAQIHGLVCKSGIQSDLCIESALMDMYSKCGSVEEAWQIFEYAKVFDEVSVTVILMGLAQNGFEEEAVQLFVKMVKAGSNVDPNMISAVLGVFPFDTTSQGLGVQIHSFVIKKGFASNVFVSNGLINVYSKCGELEQSVKLFNQMPRKNHVSWNSMIAAFARNGDGLKALEFYEEMKLNDVGPTDVTFLSLLHACSHVGLPHKGMEFLECMKKSYGMVPRMEHYACIVDMLGRAGLVKEANDFIKVLPVQPDVLVWQSLLGACSIYGDIETGQYAADRLAQCAPDSPVPFVSMANIYSSKGRWKERAKTIKKMKEFGIAKETGISWIEIEKKIHSFVVADETHARGGDIYGVLIELFGHMRDEGYVVDI
;
A
#
# COMPACT_ATOMS: atom_id res chain seq x y z
N PRO A 1 53.14 -17.43 5.67
CA PRO A 1 52.13 -16.36 5.50
C PRO A 1 51.11 -16.68 4.41
N THR A 2 51.51 -17.45 3.37
CA THR A 2 50.65 -17.70 2.21
C THR A 2 49.51 -18.71 2.43
N THR A 3 49.67 -19.69 3.30
CA THR A 3 48.68 -20.75 3.56
C THR A 3 47.53 -20.28 4.45
N GLU A 4 47.82 -19.51 5.47
CA GLU A 4 46.85 -18.95 6.42
C GLU A 4 45.92 -17.94 5.74
N SER A 5 46.51 -17.03 4.96
CA SER A 5 45.74 -16.05 4.16
C SER A 5 44.86 -16.72 3.12
N ASN A 6 45.32 -17.82 2.50
CA ASN A 6 44.53 -18.58 1.54
C ASN A 6 43.34 -19.32 2.19
N LEU A 7 43.53 -19.85 3.41
CA LEU A 7 42.44 -20.52 4.16
C LEU A 7 41.36 -19.52 4.60
N VAL A 8 41.76 -18.34 5.09
CA VAL A 8 40.84 -17.27 5.43
C VAL A 8 40.07 -16.79 4.20
N LEU A 9 40.73 -16.63 3.06
CA LEU A 9 40.07 -16.29 1.79
C LEU A 9 39.09 -17.37 1.34
N LEU A 10 39.44 -18.65 1.43
CA LEU A 10 38.53 -19.77 1.11
C LEU A 10 37.31 -19.79 2.03
N LEU A 11 37.48 -19.62 3.33
CA LEU A 11 36.38 -19.57 4.30
C LEU A 11 35.44 -18.38 4.05
N THR A 12 36.02 -17.21 3.71
CA THR A 12 35.22 -16.02 3.37
C THR A 12 34.47 -16.15 2.06
N SER A 13 35.07 -16.82 1.04
CA SER A 13 34.39 -17.13 -0.22
C SER A 13 33.27 -18.15 0.00
N CYS A 14 33.52 -19.21 0.76
CA CYS A 14 32.49 -20.21 1.12
C CYS A 14 31.32 -19.63 1.92
N ALA A 15 31.56 -18.54 2.66
CA ALA A 15 30.48 -17.84 3.36
C ALA A 15 29.53 -17.11 2.41
N LYS A 16 29.97 -16.78 1.17
CA LYS A 16 29.15 -16.14 0.13
C LYS A 16 28.43 -17.15 -0.77
N GLU A 17 29.00 -18.33 -0.93
CA GLU A 17 28.46 -19.38 -1.79
C GLU A 17 27.60 -20.38 -1.02
N SER A 18 26.50 -20.87 -1.62
CA SER A 18 25.56 -21.82 -0.99
C SER A 18 26.02 -23.28 -1.01
N ASN A 19 27.33 -23.55 -1.02
CA ASN A 19 27.87 -24.91 -1.17
C ASN A 19 28.10 -25.60 0.18
N PHE A 20 27.09 -26.34 0.67
CA PHE A 20 27.13 -27.07 1.94
C PHE A 20 28.28 -28.12 2.01
N ARG A 21 28.52 -28.89 0.93
CA ARG A 21 29.54 -29.95 0.93
C ARG A 21 30.94 -29.40 1.11
N LEU A 22 31.28 -28.31 0.44
CA LEU A 22 32.57 -27.64 0.55
C LEU A 22 32.82 -27.12 1.98
N ARG A 23 31.80 -26.56 2.62
CA ARG A 23 31.83 -26.06 4.01
C ARG A 23 32.12 -27.18 5.01
N SER A 24 31.39 -28.29 4.90
CA SER A 24 31.58 -29.44 5.78
C SER A 24 32.95 -30.10 5.60
N CYS A 25 33.46 -30.16 4.36
CA CYS A 25 34.80 -30.66 4.06
C CYS A 25 35.90 -29.75 4.63
N LEU A 26 35.77 -28.43 4.51
CA LEU A 26 36.71 -27.47 5.07
C LEU A 26 36.73 -27.53 6.60
N HIS A 27 35.56 -27.59 7.24
CA HIS A 27 35.44 -27.73 8.69
C HIS A 27 36.08 -29.07 9.16
N ALA A 28 35.74 -30.18 8.53
CA ALA A 28 36.34 -31.49 8.85
C ALA A 28 37.86 -31.50 8.63
N SER A 29 38.37 -30.82 7.63
CA SER A 29 39.81 -30.70 7.37
C SER A 29 40.51 -29.88 8.46
N ILE A 30 39.88 -28.81 8.97
CA ILE A 30 40.41 -27.95 10.04
C ILE A 30 40.42 -28.72 11.38
N ILE A 31 39.34 -29.47 11.69
CA ILE A 31 39.26 -30.28 12.93
C ILE A 31 40.26 -31.43 12.91
N LYS A 32 40.41 -32.11 11.77
CA LYS A 32 41.34 -33.26 11.63
C LYS A 32 42.81 -32.85 11.66
N SER A 33 43.11 -31.61 11.35
CA SER A 33 44.45 -31.06 11.45
C SER A 33 44.55 -30.39 12.83
N PRO A 34 45.28 -30.98 13.81
CA PRO A 34 45.41 -30.36 15.13
C PRO A 34 45.85 -28.91 14.96
N PRO A 35 45.32 -27.98 15.77
CA PRO A 35 45.62 -26.56 15.63
C PRO A 35 47.10 -26.20 15.83
N LEU A 36 47.92 -27.16 16.17
CA LEU A 36 49.36 -27.08 16.43
C LEU A 36 50.25 -27.57 15.30
N VAL A 37 49.71 -28.20 14.22
CA VAL A 37 50.56 -28.86 13.21
C VAL A 37 50.08 -28.56 11.76
N PHE A 38 49.65 -27.36 11.47
CA PHE A 38 49.59 -26.93 10.07
C PHE A 38 50.98 -26.52 9.62
N LEU A 39 51.70 -27.42 8.95
CA LEU A 39 52.97 -27.19 8.27
C LEU A 39 54.17 -26.78 9.17
N GLY A 40 54.40 -27.46 10.30
CA GLY A 40 55.68 -27.32 11.00
C GLY A 40 55.95 -26.00 11.73
N TYR A 41 54.95 -25.12 11.80
CA TYR A 41 55.01 -23.86 12.56
C TYR A 41 53.91 -23.84 13.63
N SER A 42 54.28 -23.57 14.89
CA SER A 42 53.31 -23.33 15.96
C SER A 42 52.49 -22.08 15.62
N LEU A 43 51.21 -22.25 15.27
CA LEU A 43 50.27 -21.13 15.11
C LEU A 43 50.18 -20.39 16.43
N SER A 44 50.28 -19.08 16.40
CA SER A 44 49.99 -18.26 17.58
C SER A 44 48.54 -18.44 17.97
N HIS A 45 48.20 -18.36 19.27
CA HIS A 45 46.80 -18.41 19.74
C HIS A 45 45.89 -17.44 18.96
N ARG A 46 46.45 -16.35 18.46
CA ARG A 46 45.76 -15.33 17.68
C ARG A 46 45.34 -15.82 16.29
N SER A 47 46.21 -16.60 15.63
CA SER A 47 45.92 -17.16 14.29
C SER A 47 44.86 -18.27 14.36
N ALA A 48 44.88 -19.08 15.44
CA ALA A 48 43.85 -20.10 15.67
C ALA A 48 42.46 -19.44 15.86
N ASN A 49 42.35 -18.42 16.71
CA ASN A 49 41.10 -17.69 16.92
C ASN A 49 40.57 -17.06 15.62
N LEU A 50 41.42 -16.52 14.76
CA LEU A 50 41.00 -15.95 13.48
C LEU A 50 40.33 -17.00 12.59
N ILE A 51 40.88 -18.21 12.49
CA ILE A 51 40.33 -19.30 11.68
C ILE A 51 38.98 -19.74 12.27
N TYR A 52 38.87 -19.88 13.57
CA TYR A 52 37.61 -20.22 14.24
C TYR A 52 36.54 -19.16 14.05
N ASN A 53 36.90 -17.88 14.15
CA ASN A 53 35.98 -16.76 13.88
C ASN A 53 35.52 -16.73 12.40
N CYS A 54 36.39 -17.08 11.44
CA CYS A 54 36.00 -17.23 10.03
C CYS A 54 35.02 -18.39 9.82
N LEU A 55 35.23 -19.53 10.48
CA LEU A 55 34.32 -20.67 10.46
C LEU A 55 32.97 -20.31 11.09
N LEU A 56 32.98 -19.68 12.26
CA LEU A 56 31.79 -19.22 12.95
C LEU A 56 30.97 -18.28 12.07
N ASN A 57 31.62 -17.28 11.46
CA ASN A 57 30.97 -16.35 10.53
C ASN A 57 30.42 -17.06 9.28
N MET A 58 31.11 -18.08 8.77
CA MET A 58 30.64 -18.90 7.67
C MET A 58 29.33 -19.64 8.03
N TYR A 59 29.25 -20.28 9.19
CA TYR A 59 28.04 -20.96 9.65
C TYR A 59 26.90 -19.97 9.95
N CYS A 60 27.20 -18.83 10.56
CA CYS A 60 26.23 -17.77 10.80
C CYS A 60 25.63 -17.23 9.49
N LYS A 61 26.47 -16.94 8.48
CA LYS A 61 26.01 -16.46 7.18
C LYS A 61 25.20 -17.51 6.39
N SER A 62 25.56 -18.79 6.50
CA SER A 62 24.82 -19.88 5.87
C SER A 62 23.50 -20.18 6.55
N GLY A 63 23.29 -19.72 7.78
CA GLY A 63 22.10 -19.95 8.57
C GLY A 63 22.08 -21.26 9.35
N GLU A 64 23.21 -21.94 9.43
CA GLU A 64 23.38 -23.17 10.21
C GLU A 64 23.74 -22.84 11.66
N LEU A 65 22.83 -22.12 12.33
CA LEU A 65 23.08 -21.57 13.67
C LEU A 65 23.36 -22.63 14.72
N HIS A 66 22.81 -23.85 14.56
CA HIS A 66 23.10 -24.95 15.48
C HIS A 66 24.58 -25.34 15.46
N HIS A 67 25.20 -25.40 14.28
CA HIS A 67 26.62 -25.66 14.15
C HIS A 67 27.46 -24.47 14.64
N ALA A 68 26.98 -23.26 14.40
CA ALA A 68 27.62 -22.04 14.90
C ALA A 68 27.69 -22.02 16.44
N VAL A 69 26.58 -22.38 17.12
CA VAL A 69 26.54 -22.45 18.60
C VAL A 69 27.51 -23.53 19.12
N LYS A 70 27.50 -24.74 18.57
CA LYS A 70 28.45 -25.77 18.99
C LYS A 70 29.90 -25.34 18.83
N LEU A 71 30.23 -24.76 17.69
CA LEU A 71 31.56 -24.23 17.42
C LEU A 71 31.95 -23.11 18.41
N PHE A 72 31.00 -22.24 18.73
CA PHE A 72 31.19 -21.16 19.70
C PHE A 72 31.41 -21.69 21.13
N ASP A 73 30.67 -22.75 21.54
CA ASP A 73 30.81 -23.37 22.85
C ASP A 73 32.18 -24.02 23.00
N ASP A 74 32.69 -24.64 21.93
CA ASP A 74 33.98 -25.32 21.86
C ASP A 74 35.19 -24.35 21.78
N LEU A 75 34.95 -23.02 21.56
CA LEU A 75 36.00 -22.03 21.48
C LEU A 75 36.72 -21.85 22.82
N PRO A 76 38.05 -22.04 22.89
CA PRO A 76 38.82 -21.91 24.12
C PRO A 76 38.88 -20.47 24.64
N LEU A 77 38.87 -19.49 23.74
CA LEU A 77 38.84 -18.05 24.04
C LEU A 77 37.75 -17.38 23.21
N LYS A 78 36.71 -16.88 23.86
CA LYS A 78 35.61 -16.14 23.25
C LYS A 78 35.97 -14.67 23.26
N ASP A 79 36.40 -14.15 22.11
CA ASP A 79 36.69 -12.71 21.92
C ASP A 79 35.46 -11.93 21.43
N THR A 80 35.55 -10.61 21.37
CA THR A 80 34.47 -9.72 20.90
C THR A 80 33.99 -10.09 19.48
N VAL A 81 34.92 -10.56 18.62
CA VAL A 81 34.59 -10.94 17.23
C VAL A 81 33.77 -12.23 17.21
N SER A 82 34.08 -13.22 18.05
CA SER A 82 33.31 -14.45 18.20
C SER A 82 31.88 -14.16 18.63
N TRP A 83 31.72 -13.35 19.68
CA TRP A 83 30.42 -12.94 20.18
C TRP A 83 29.62 -12.17 19.10
N ASN A 84 30.22 -11.16 18.46
CA ASN A 84 29.56 -10.38 17.42
C ASN A 84 29.14 -11.24 16.21
N SER A 85 29.95 -12.21 15.82
CA SER A 85 29.63 -13.13 14.74
C SER A 85 28.39 -13.97 15.06
N LEU A 86 28.31 -14.52 16.27
CA LEU A 86 27.18 -15.34 16.71
C LEU A 86 25.90 -14.48 16.87
N ILE A 87 25.99 -13.35 17.56
CA ILE A 87 24.90 -12.40 17.77
C ILE A 87 24.34 -11.96 16.41
N SER A 88 25.20 -11.45 15.50
CA SER A 88 24.80 -11.04 14.16
C SER A 88 24.17 -12.19 13.35
N GLY A 89 24.62 -13.43 13.55
CA GLY A 89 24.04 -14.61 12.94
C GLY A 89 22.57 -14.84 13.32
N PHE A 90 22.24 -14.75 14.61
CA PHE A 90 20.87 -14.84 15.11
C PHE A 90 20.00 -13.68 14.65
N LEU A 91 20.53 -12.46 14.73
CA LEU A 91 19.81 -11.24 14.37
C LEU A 91 19.41 -11.21 12.88
N LYS A 92 20.31 -11.63 11.98
CA LYS A 92 20.02 -11.73 10.53
C LYS A 92 18.94 -12.75 10.18
N ARG A 93 18.66 -13.68 11.06
CA ARG A 93 17.58 -14.67 10.93
C ARG A 93 16.27 -14.23 11.62
N GLY A 94 16.20 -13.00 12.08
CA GLY A 94 15.03 -12.46 12.77
C GLY A 94 14.88 -12.94 14.22
N ASN A 95 15.90 -13.57 14.79
CA ASN A 95 15.82 -14.14 16.14
C ASN A 95 16.38 -13.15 17.18
N LEU A 96 15.69 -12.03 17.34
CA LEU A 96 16.11 -10.91 18.21
C LEU A 96 16.31 -11.36 19.67
N GLN A 97 15.39 -12.19 20.18
CA GLN A 97 15.46 -12.64 21.60
C GLN A 97 16.71 -13.48 21.90
N LEU A 98 17.06 -14.41 21.02
CA LEU A 98 18.29 -15.20 21.20
C LEU A 98 19.53 -14.34 20.98
N GLY A 99 19.54 -13.48 19.98
CA GLY A 99 20.63 -12.52 19.76
C GLY A 99 20.86 -11.63 20.99
N PHE A 100 19.79 -11.11 21.57
CA PHE A 100 19.83 -10.33 22.81
C PHE A 100 20.29 -11.17 24.03
N GLY A 101 19.86 -12.42 24.13
CA GLY A 101 20.32 -13.36 25.16
C GLY A 101 21.83 -13.58 25.12
N TYR A 102 22.40 -13.78 23.92
CA TYR A 102 23.86 -13.89 23.75
C TYR A 102 24.58 -12.56 24.04
N PHE A 103 24.03 -11.43 23.65
CA PHE A 103 24.58 -10.13 23.99
C PHE A 103 24.63 -9.92 25.52
N LYS A 104 23.56 -10.28 26.23
CA LYS A 104 23.50 -10.24 27.69
C LYS A 104 24.53 -11.18 28.35
N SER A 105 24.72 -12.37 27.77
CA SER A 105 25.75 -13.32 28.21
C SER A 105 27.17 -12.76 27.99
N MET A 106 27.40 -12.08 26.88
CA MET A 106 28.66 -11.38 26.61
C MET A 106 28.96 -10.33 27.69
N LEU A 107 27.99 -9.49 28.04
CA LEU A 107 28.14 -8.50 29.12
C LEU A 107 28.41 -9.15 30.48
N SER A 108 27.75 -10.27 30.78
CA SER A 108 27.88 -10.97 32.05
C SER A 108 29.20 -11.73 32.19
N SER A 109 29.84 -12.11 31.08
CA SER A 109 31.07 -12.91 31.08
C SER A 109 32.27 -12.17 31.67
N GLY A 110 32.29 -10.86 31.59
CA GLY A 110 33.40 -10.00 32.06
C GLY A 110 34.73 -10.23 31.35
N ILE A 111 34.77 -11.16 30.36
CA ILE A 111 35.99 -11.57 29.66
C ILE A 111 36.33 -10.62 28.50
N CYS A 112 35.29 -10.10 27.84
CA CYS A 112 35.45 -9.13 26.74
C CYS A 112 34.42 -8.00 26.85
N SER A 113 34.83 -6.81 26.42
CA SER A 113 33.94 -5.67 26.28
C SER A 113 33.20 -5.73 24.95
N PHE A 114 31.95 -5.28 24.91
CA PHE A 114 31.28 -5.01 23.67
C PHE A 114 31.92 -3.78 22.97
N ASP A 115 31.75 -3.72 21.66
CA ASP A 115 32.26 -2.64 20.83
C ASP A 115 31.12 -1.96 20.04
N GLN A 116 31.46 -0.96 19.26
CA GLN A 116 30.59 -0.26 18.35
C GLN A 116 29.82 -1.21 17.42
N ALA A 117 30.49 -2.29 16.93
CA ALA A 117 29.86 -3.25 16.03
C ALA A 117 28.81 -4.11 16.75
N SER A 118 29.01 -4.40 18.03
CA SER A 118 28.02 -5.09 18.89
C SER A 118 26.75 -4.26 19.01
N LEU A 119 26.88 -2.98 19.35
CA LEU A 119 25.76 -2.03 19.51
C LEU A 119 25.01 -1.84 18.19
N THR A 120 25.72 -1.53 17.11
CA THR A 120 25.09 -1.30 15.79
C THR A 120 24.41 -2.54 15.24
N SER A 121 24.96 -3.74 15.49
CA SER A 121 24.31 -5.00 15.09
C SER A 121 23.00 -5.23 15.83
N MET A 122 22.97 -5.00 17.15
CA MET A 122 21.77 -5.10 17.96
C MET A 122 20.72 -4.11 17.54
N LEU A 123 21.09 -2.83 17.40
CA LEU A 123 20.19 -1.76 16.97
C LEU A 123 19.61 -2.03 15.59
N SER A 124 20.42 -2.47 14.62
CA SER A 124 19.96 -2.76 13.25
C SER A 124 18.90 -3.86 13.18
N ALA A 125 18.87 -4.75 14.15
CA ALA A 125 17.88 -5.83 14.23
C ALA A 125 16.58 -5.42 14.94
N CYS A 126 16.57 -4.31 15.66
CA CYS A 126 15.38 -3.79 16.32
C CYS A 126 14.42 -3.18 15.27
N GLY A 127 13.17 -3.61 15.31
CA GLY A 127 12.10 -3.09 14.47
C GLY A 127 10.75 -3.44 15.09
N GLY A 128 9.79 -2.51 15.01
CA GLY A 128 8.51 -2.64 15.69
C GLY A 128 8.53 -2.15 17.15
N ILE A 129 7.35 -1.81 17.64
CA ILE A 129 7.13 -1.20 18.96
C ILE A 129 7.65 -2.10 20.10
N GLU A 130 7.55 -3.40 19.93
CA GLU A 130 8.00 -4.42 20.89
C GLU A 130 9.51 -4.37 21.17
N SER A 131 10.29 -3.79 20.26
CA SER A 131 11.76 -3.68 20.40
C SER A 131 12.21 -2.40 21.08
N LEU A 132 11.31 -1.46 21.39
CA LEU A 132 11.65 -0.12 21.89
C LEU A 132 12.45 -0.16 23.20
N GLU A 133 12.11 -1.07 24.12
CA GLU A 133 12.85 -1.19 25.39
C GLU A 133 14.29 -1.68 25.18
N ILE A 134 14.52 -2.54 24.18
CA ILE A 134 15.88 -2.96 23.81
C ILE A 134 16.66 -1.79 23.24
N VAL A 135 16.04 -0.96 22.38
CA VAL A 135 16.67 0.25 21.82
C VAL A 135 17.07 1.23 22.93
N LYS A 136 16.18 1.48 23.89
CA LYS A 136 16.48 2.34 25.06
C LYS A 136 17.65 1.80 25.89
N MET A 137 17.70 0.48 26.12
CA MET A 137 18.82 -0.15 26.82
C MET A 137 20.13 0.00 26.05
N MET A 138 20.11 -0.23 24.72
CA MET A 138 21.29 -0.05 23.88
C MET A 138 21.77 1.41 23.89
N HIS A 139 20.84 2.36 23.86
CA HIS A 139 21.15 3.78 23.97
C HIS A 139 21.82 4.11 25.32
N GLY A 140 21.24 3.64 26.43
CA GLY A 140 21.85 3.79 27.75
C GLY A 140 23.27 3.18 27.85
N LEU A 141 23.47 1.99 27.23
CA LEU A 141 24.80 1.37 27.16
C LEU A 141 25.78 2.19 26.29
N ALA A 142 25.31 2.78 25.19
CA ALA A 142 26.14 3.64 24.34
C ALA A 142 26.63 4.85 25.14
N VAL A 143 25.74 5.55 25.89
CA VAL A 143 26.06 6.67 26.74
C VAL A 143 27.06 6.26 27.84
N LEU A 144 26.80 5.17 28.55
CA LEU A 144 27.68 4.72 29.65
C LEU A 144 29.07 4.29 29.20
N SER A 145 29.21 3.86 27.95
CA SER A 145 30.49 3.39 27.39
C SER A 145 31.19 4.44 26.51
N GLY A 146 30.59 5.62 26.33
CA GLY A 146 31.17 6.71 25.54
C GLY A 146 31.07 6.49 24.01
N TYR A 147 30.18 5.59 23.57
CA TYR A 147 29.90 5.38 22.14
C TYR A 147 28.78 6.27 21.62
N ASP A 148 28.18 7.11 22.46
CA ASP A 148 27.10 8.04 22.12
C ASP A 148 27.51 9.16 21.15
N ASN A 149 28.81 9.45 21.03
CA ASN A 149 29.36 10.41 20.06
C ASN A 149 29.93 9.74 18.79
N GLU A 150 29.69 8.45 18.61
CA GLU A 150 30.13 7.73 17.41
C GLU A 150 29.03 7.78 16.34
N VAL A 151 29.28 8.47 15.24
CA VAL A 151 28.30 8.72 14.14
C VAL A 151 27.60 7.44 13.67
N THR A 152 28.28 6.30 13.67
CA THR A 152 27.67 5.02 13.25
C THR A 152 26.67 4.48 14.27
N VAL A 153 26.93 4.70 15.57
CA VAL A 153 26.02 4.31 16.66
C VAL A 153 24.82 5.25 16.69
N GLU A 154 25.05 6.56 16.57
CA GLU A 154 23.98 7.56 16.49
C GLU A 154 23.06 7.32 15.29
N ASN A 155 23.61 7.01 14.11
CA ASN A 155 22.82 6.63 12.92
C ASN A 155 21.98 5.37 13.15
N ALA A 156 22.54 4.36 13.82
CA ALA A 156 21.83 3.14 14.16
C ALA A 156 20.72 3.40 15.19
N LEU A 157 20.97 4.25 16.20
CA LEU A 157 19.98 4.67 17.20
C LEU A 157 18.83 5.43 16.53
N THR A 158 19.15 6.44 15.71
CA THR A 158 18.17 7.23 14.95
C THR A 158 17.25 6.31 14.13
N THR A 159 17.85 5.43 13.32
CA THR A 159 17.09 4.47 12.48
C THR A 159 16.23 3.54 13.33
N SER A 160 16.76 3.03 14.45
CA SER A 160 16.04 2.08 15.30
C SER A 160 14.86 2.74 16.03
N TYR A 161 15.03 3.96 16.52
CA TYR A 161 13.94 4.72 17.14
C TYR A 161 12.80 4.98 16.14
N PHE A 162 13.11 5.37 14.89
CA PHE A 162 12.08 5.53 13.85
C PHE A 162 11.36 4.21 13.52
N ARG A 163 12.09 3.08 13.41
CA ARG A 163 11.49 1.76 13.20
C ARG A 163 10.60 1.32 14.36
N CYS A 164 10.90 1.75 15.59
CA CYS A 164 10.11 1.48 16.77
C CYS A 164 9.01 2.55 17.01
N GLN A 165 8.76 3.43 16.05
CA GLN A 165 7.75 4.52 16.12
C GLN A 165 7.96 5.50 17.30
N SER A 166 9.19 5.65 17.76
CA SER A 166 9.58 6.62 18.79
C SER A 166 10.23 7.85 18.15
N PHE A 167 9.41 8.66 17.49
CA PHE A 167 9.85 9.76 16.61
C PHE A 167 10.63 10.84 17.37
N ASP A 168 10.12 11.29 18.51
CA ASP A 168 10.75 12.30 19.33
C ASP A 168 12.17 11.89 19.78
N SER A 169 12.32 10.61 20.14
CA SER A 169 13.63 10.08 20.54
C SER A 169 14.59 9.99 19.35
N GLY A 170 14.09 9.56 18.18
CA GLY A 170 14.88 9.51 16.95
C GLY A 170 15.36 10.89 16.52
N MET A 171 14.46 11.87 16.51
CA MET A 171 14.79 13.27 16.18
C MET A 171 15.73 13.91 17.22
N ARG A 172 15.55 13.59 18.50
CA ARG A 172 16.46 14.09 19.54
C ARG A 172 17.88 13.61 19.31
N VAL A 173 18.09 12.30 19.10
CA VAL A 173 19.41 11.76 18.76
C VAL A 173 19.99 12.45 17.53
N PHE A 174 19.19 12.59 16.46
CA PHE A 174 19.63 13.28 15.24
C PHE A 174 20.06 14.74 15.49
N HIS A 175 19.31 15.50 16.30
CA HIS A 175 19.64 16.90 16.60
C HIS A 175 20.85 17.06 17.55
N GLU A 176 21.08 16.10 18.44
CA GLU A 176 22.22 16.09 19.37
C GLU A 176 23.54 15.69 18.70
N MET A 177 23.49 15.05 17.48
CA MET A 177 24.70 14.69 16.72
C MET A 177 25.56 15.90 16.43
N ALA A 178 26.85 15.84 16.82
CA ALA A 178 27.85 16.87 16.53
C ALA A 178 28.20 16.91 15.03
N ASP A 179 28.42 15.74 14.43
CA ASP A 179 28.77 15.56 13.02
C ASP A 179 27.71 14.75 12.30
N ARG A 180 27.07 15.35 11.29
CA ARG A 180 26.04 14.69 10.47
C ARG A 180 26.56 14.42 9.07
N ASN A 181 26.67 13.14 8.71
CA ASN A 181 27.03 12.73 7.36
C ASN A 181 25.77 12.41 6.51
N VAL A 182 25.96 12.03 5.23
CA VAL A 182 24.86 11.69 4.34
C VAL A 182 23.97 10.57 4.90
N VAL A 183 24.54 9.64 5.67
CA VAL A 183 23.78 8.53 6.27
C VAL A 183 22.87 9.03 7.39
N SER A 184 23.37 9.97 8.22
CA SER A 184 22.61 10.60 9.31
C SER A 184 21.35 11.31 8.77
N TRP A 185 21.54 12.18 7.79
CA TRP A 185 20.45 12.89 7.15
C TRP A 185 19.46 11.93 6.48
N THR A 186 19.97 10.95 5.71
CA THR A 186 19.13 9.97 5.04
C THR A 186 18.33 9.13 6.04
N ALA A 187 18.93 8.74 7.18
CA ALA A 187 18.24 7.98 8.22
C ALA A 187 17.04 8.75 8.81
N ALA A 188 17.23 10.06 9.10
CA ALA A 188 16.17 10.90 9.62
C ALA A 188 15.07 11.17 8.56
N ILE A 189 15.45 11.59 7.35
CA ILE A 189 14.52 11.89 6.25
C ILE A 189 13.71 10.63 5.90
N SER A 190 14.38 9.48 5.74
CA SER A 190 13.72 8.21 5.41
C SER A 190 12.84 7.72 6.56
N GLY A 191 13.32 7.85 7.80
CA GLY A 191 12.55 7.46 8.98
C GLY A 191 11.25 8.23 9.12
N LEU A 192 11.27 9.54 8.90
CA LEU A 192 10.07 10.38 8.88
C LEU A 192 9.12 10.03 7.73
N ALA A 193 9.65 9.89 6.50
CA ALA A 193 8.83 9.55 5.34
C ALA A 193 8.13 8.18 5.47
N GLN A 194 8.83 7.16 5.99
CA GLN A 194 8.27 5.83 6.21
C GLN A 194 7.17 5.78 7.27
N ASN A 195 7.14 6.76 8.17
CA ASN A 195 6.14 6.88 9.23
C ASN A 195 5.13 8.00 8.94
N GLU A 196 5.00 8.41 7.68
CA GLU A 196 3.99 9.36 7.20
C GLU A 196 4.16 10.81 7.71
N PHE A 197 5.29 11.14 8.35
CA PHE A 197 5.67 12.52 8.70
C PHE A 197 6.29 13.22 7.49
N TYR A 198 5.53 13.31 6.42
CA TYR A 198 6.01 13.76 5.11
C TYR A 198 6.49 15.22 5.11
N GLY A 199 5.77 16.11 5.84
CA GLY A 199 6.11 17.53 5.94
C GLY A 199 7.47 17.74 6.60
N GLU A 200 7.70 17.08 7.72
CA GLU A 200 8.96 17.13 8.47
C GLU A 200 10.11 16.51 7.66
N SER A 201 9.83 15.42 6.92
CA SER A 201 10.80 14.78 6.03
C SER A 201 11.28 15.74 4.94
N LEU A 202 10.37 16.48 4.29
CA LEU A 202 10.71 17.49 3.27
C LEU A 202 11.46 18.67 3.87
N ASN A 203 11.08 19.14 5.07
CA ASN A 203 11.78 20.22 5.75
C ASN A 203 13.23 19.84 6.02
N LEU A 204 13.48 18.62 6.52
CA LEU A 204 14.84 18.12 6.73
C LEU A 204 15.63 17.97 5.42
N PHE A 205 14.98 17.54 4.33
CA PHE A 205 15.62 17.48 3.02
C PHE A 205 16.06 18.88 2.53
N VAL A 206 15.22 19.90 2.72
CA VAL A 206 15.54 21.29 2.39
C VAL A 206 16.69 21.81 3.26
N GLU A 207 16.69 21.50 4.56
CA GLU A 207 17.77 21.86 5.49
C GLU A 207 19.09 21.21 5.07
N MET A 208 19.10 19.91 4.78
CA MET A 208 20.26 19.17 4.27
C MET A 208 20.83 19.84 3.01
N HIS A 209 19.96 20.15 2.05
CA HIS A 209 20.37 20.77 0.79
C HIS A 209 20.88 22.21 1.00
N GLY A 210 20.24 22.96 1.91
CA GLY A 210 20.62 24.35 2.24
C GLY A 210 21.94 24.48 2.97
N CYS A 211 22.32 23.49 3.79
CA CYS A 211 23.61 23.47 4.47
C CYS A 211 24.81 23.39 3.50
N GLY A 212 24.63 22.83 2.30
CA GLY A 212 25.65 22.74 1.26
C GLY A 212 26.89 21.89 1.59
N MET A 213 26.95 21.32 2.81
CA MET A 213 28.09 20.53 3.30
C MET A 213 27.99 19.05 2.94
N VAL A 214 26.79 18.57 2.69
CA VAL A 214 26.52 17.14 2.42
C VAL A 214 25.64 17.02 1.16
N THR A 215 26.10 16.25 0.20
CA THR A 215 25.32 16.00 -1.03
C THR A 215 24.34 14.85 -0.81
N PRO A 216 23.03 15.03 -1.13
CA PRO A 216 22.05 13.95 -1.10
C PRO A 216 22.46 12.79 -2.00
N ASN A 217 22.23 11.55 -1.54
CA ASN A 217 22.42 10.34 -2.33
C ASN A 217 21.09 9.85 -2.92
N CYS A 218 21.13 8.78 -3.72
CA CYS A 218 19.95 8.17 -4.34
C CYS A 218 18.85 7.88 -3.29
N LEU A 219 19.19 7.29 -2.15
CA LEU A 219 18.24 6.94 -1.09
C LEU A 219 17.59 8.18 -0.43
N THR A 220 18.36 9.28 -0.31
CA THR A 220 17.82 10.56 0.19
C THR A 220 16.75 11.11 -0.77
N TYR A 221 17.04 11.11 -2.09
CA TYR A 221 16.07 11.55 -3.10
C TYR A 221 14.83 10.66 -3.13
N LEU A 222 14.99 9.33 -3.05
CA LEU A 222 13.86 8.39 -2.99
C LEU A 222 12.93 8.70 -1.81
N SER A 223 13.50 8.99 -0.64
CA SER A 223 12.72 9.32 0.56
C SER A 223 11.99 10.66 0.42
N ALA A 224 12.65 11.67 -0.16
CA ALA A 224 12.04 12.97 -0.40
C ALA A 224 10.93 12.91 -1.46
N LEU A 225 11.12 12.14 -2.56
CA LEU A 225 10.09 11.90 -3.56
C LEU A 225 8.89 11.14 -2.98
N SER A 226 9.14 10.15 -2.11
CA SER A 226 8.08 9.43 -1.39
C SER A 226 7.27 10.38 -0.48
N ALA A 227 7.93 11.33 0.18
CA ALA A 227 7.25 12.34 0.98
C ALA A 227 6.42 13.29 0.12
N CYS A 228 6.90 13.71 -1.06
CA CYS A 228 6.10 14.48 -2.02
C CYS A 228 4.86 13.68 -2.51
N SER A 229 5.02 12.39 -2.78
CA SER A 229 3.91 11.50 -3.14
C SER A 229 2.84 11.46 -2.05
N GLY A 230 3.25 11.32 -0.78
CA GLY A 230 2.34 11.26 0.36
C GLY A 230 1.57 12.56 0.62
N LEU A 231 2.20 13.71 0.38
CA LEU A 231 1.56 15.04 0.51
C LEU A 231 0.84 15.51 -0.76
N GLN A 232 0.99 14.80 -1.88
CA GLN A 232 0.57 15.28 -3.21
C GLN A 232 1.18 16.65 -3.56
N ALA A 233 2.42 16.86 -3.16
CA ALA A 233 3.16 18.12 -3.27
C ALA A 233 3.88 18.21 -4.63
N LEU A 234 3.12 18.51 -5.69
CA LEU A 234 3.64 18.54 -7.07
C LEU A 234 4.79 19.53 -7.27
N LYS A 235 4.69 20.72 -6.68
CA LYS A 235 5.70 21.77 -6.87
C LYS A 235 7.05 21.38 -6.29
N GLU A 236 7.04 20.86 -5.06
CA GLU A 236 8.22 20.37 -4.36
C GLU A 236 8.81 19.15 -5.07
N GLY A 237 7.96 18.23 -5.52
CA GLY A 237 8.36 17.06 -6.32
C GLY A 237 9.06 17.46 -7.62
N ALA A 238 8.54 18.45 -8.36
CA ALA A 238 9.18 18.97 -9.57
C ALA A 238 10.52 19.66 -9.30
N GLN A 239 10.67 20.35 -8.16
CA GLN A 239 11.96 20.92 -7.74
C GLN A 239 12.98 19.81 -7.44
N ILE A 240 12.56 18.77 -6.73
CA ILE A 240 13.43 17.61 -6.44
C ILE A 240 13.82 16.90 -7.75
N HIS A 241 12.91 16.74 -8.71
CA HIS A 241 13.23 16.22 -10.04
C HIS A 241 14.34 17.06 -10.71
N GLY A 242 14.24 18.38 -10.66
CA GLY A 242 15.29 19.28 -11.17
C GLY A 242 16.64 19.08 -10.47
N LEU A 243 16.66 18.80 -9.16
CA LEU A 243 17.87 18.48 -8.41
C LEU A 243 18.45 17.12 -8.81
N VAL A 244 17.61 16.11 -9.01
CA VAL A 244 17.98 14.79 -9.51
C VAL A 244 18.67 14.90 -10.87
N CYS A 245 18.11 15.69 -11.80
CA CYS A 245 18.71 15.93 -13.10
C CYS A 245 20.10 16.60 -12.99
N LYS A 246 20.23 17.60 -12.10
CA LYS A 246 21.52 18.28 -11.86
C LYS A 246 22.58 17.37 -11.24
N SER A 247 22.17 16.41 -10.42
CA SER A 247 23.09 15.44 -9.81
C SER A 247 23.51 14.28 -10.73
N GLY A 248 22.91 14.17 -11.92
CA GLY A 248 23.26 13.17 -12.92
C GLY A 248 22.78 11.74 -12.64
N ILE A 249 21.86 11.57 -11.67
CA ILE A 249 21.32 10.25 -11.27
C ILE A 249 19.92 9.97 -11.85
N GLN A 250 19.45 10.78 -12.78
CA GLN A 250 18.12 10.67 -13.38
C GLN A 250 17.87 9.34 -14.11
N SER A 251 18.92 8.64 -14.54
CA SER A 251 18.81 7.35 -15.24
C SER A 251 18.95 6.13 -14.31
N ASP A 252 18.84 6.33 -13.00
CA ASP A 252 18.73 5.25 -12.02
C ASP A 252 17.28 4.73 -12.01
N LEU A 253 17.08 3.42 -12.23
CA LEU A 253 15.74 2.80 -12.32
C LEU A 253 14.86 3.05 -11.09
N CYS A 254 15.46 3.07 -9.89
CA CYS A 254 14.72 3.35 -8.66
C CYS A 254 14.25 4.80 -8.62
N ILE A 255 15.09 5.73 -9.08
CA ILE A 255 14.74 7.16 -9.15
C ILE A 255 13.67 7.40 -10.22
N GLU A 256 13.80 6.80 -11.41
CA GLU A 256 12.79 6.90 -12.48
C GLU A 256 11.42 6.39 -11.97
N SER A 257 11.41 5.22 -11.32
CA SER A 257 10.17 4.66 -10.73
C SER A 257 9.58 5.57 -9.63
N ALA A 258 10.41 6.14 -8.78
CA ALA A 258 9.96 7.06 -7.73
C ALA A 258 9.42 8.39 -8.28
N LEU A 259 10.01 8.91 -9.35
CA LEU A 259 9.52 10.09 -10.06
C LEU A 259 8.17 9.82 -10.72
N MET A 260 8.01 8.68 -11.41
CA MET A 260 6.74 8.26 -11.99
C MET A 260 5.65 8.11 -10.92
N ASP A 261 5.95 7.48 -9.78
CA ASP A 261 5.03 7.35 -8.65
C ASP A 261 4.62 8.73 -8.09
N MET A 262 5.60 9.61 -7.89
CA MET A 262 5.37 10.96 -7.38
C MET A 262 4.46 11.77 -8.31
N TYR A 263 4.76 11.83 -9.60
CA TYR A 263 3.93 12.56 -10.55
C TYR A 263 2.53 11.96 -10.67
N SER A 264 2.42 10.64 -10.72
CA SER A 264 1.12 9.96 -10.78
C SER A 264 0.25 10.26 -9.55
N LYS A 265 0.81 10.19 -8.34
CA LYS A 265 0.07 10.49 -7.09
C LYS A 265 -0.27 11.97 -6.94
N CYS A 266 0.52 12.85 -7.56
CA CYS A 266 0.23 14.28 -7.61
C CYS A 266 -0.76 14.67 -8.74
N GLY A 267 -1.31 13.72 -9.49
CA GLY A 267 -2.26 13.97 -10.57
C GLY A 267 -1.64 14.42 -11.91
N SER A 268 -0.31 14.42 -12.02
CA SER A 268 0.43 14.84 -13.23
C SER A 268 0.86 13.62 -14.06
N VAL A 269 -0.12 12.93 -14.64
CA VAL A 269 0.11 11.66 -15.37
C VAL A 269 0.94 11.86 -16.63
N GLU A 270 0.81 13.02 -17.28
CA GLU A 270 1.55 13.33 -18.50
C GLU A 270 3.05 13.35 -18.26
N GLU A 271 3.50 13.96 -17.16
CA GLU A 271 4.91 13.97 -16.77
C GLU A 271 5.42 12.59 -16.39
N ALA A 272 4.59 11.81 -15.67
CA ALA A 272 4.92 10.41 -15.37
C ALA A 272 5.08 9.57 -16.65
N TRP A 273 4.19 9.77 -17.61
CA TRP A 273 4.25 9.11 -18.91
C TRP A 273 5.48 9.51 -19.73
N GLN A 274 5.86 10.79 -19.73
CA GLN A 274 7.07 11.26 -20.39
C GLN A 274 8.32 10.57 -19.81
N ILE A 275 8.43 10.47 -18.48
CA ILE A 275 9.54 9.76 -17.85
C ILE A 275 9.58 8.30 -18.32
N PHE A 276 8.41 7.65 -18.37
CA PHE A 276 8.29 6.28 -18.86
C PHE A 276 8.73 6.14 -20.33
N GLU A 277 8.34 7.04 -21.23
CA GLU A 277 8.72 7.00 -22.63
C GLU A 277 10.23 7.25 -22.87
N TYR A 278 10.85 8.10 -22.07
CA TYR A 278 12.28 8.41 -22.17
C TYR A 278 13.19 7.40 -21.47
N ALA A 279 12.65 6.52 -20.62
CA ALA A 279 13.43 5.50 -19.96
C ALA A 279 14.04 4.52 -20.98
N LYS A 280 15.34 4.24 -20.83
CA LYS A 280 16.09 3.37 -21.75
C LYS A 280 15.86 1.88 -21.49
N VAL A 281 15.51 1.55 -20.27
CA VAL A 281 15.31 0.19 -19.78
C VAL A 281 14.09 0.18 -18.88
N PHE A 282 13.19 -0.76 -19.11
CA PHE A 282 12.02 -0.97 -18.27
C PHE A 282 12.21 -2.26 -17.47
N ASP A 283 12.02 -2.19 -16.17
CA ASP A 283 11.85 -3.35 -15.32
C ASP A 283 10.36 -3.57 -14.97
N GLU A 284 10.07 -4.67 -14.35
CA GLU A 284 8.69 -5.02 -13.93
C GLU A 284 8.11 -3.98 -12.96
N VAL A 285 8.98 -3.33 -12.16
CA VAL A 285 8.57 -2.32 -11.16
C VAL A 285 8.12 -1.04 -11.86
N SER A 286 8.93 -0.50 -12.79
CA SER A 286 8.62 0.71 -13.55
C SER A 286 7.30 0.60 -14.28
N VAL A 287 7.06 -0.55 -14.93
CA VAL A 287 5.80 -0.82 -15.63
C VAL A 287 4.63 -0.90 -14.67
N THR A 288 4.79 -1.57 -13.54
CA THR A 288 3.73 -1.65 -12.52
C THR A 288 3.36 -0.26 -11.98
N VAL A 289 4.36 0.60 -11.74
CA VAL A 289 4.15 1.97 -11.25
C VAL A 289 3.35 2.79 -12.25
N ILE A 290 3.72 2.77 -13.54
CA ILE A 290 2.98 3.57 -14.55
C ILE A 290 1.57 3.03 -14.80
N LEU A 291 1.37 1.70 -14.80
CA LEU A 291 0.04 1.09 -14.90
C LEU A 291 -0.87 1.54 -13.75
N MET A 292 -0.36 1.51 -12.52
CA MET A 292 -1.11 1.98 -11.35
C MET A 292 -1.34 3.49 -11.39
N GLY A 293 -0.36 4.26 -11.86
CA GLY A 293 -0.46 5.70 -12.00
C GLY A 293 -1.57 6.11 -12.98
N LEU A 294 -1.60 5.50 -14.16
CA LEU A 294 -2.67 5.68 -15.14
C LEU A 294 -4.04 5.39 -14.53
N ALA A 295 -4.14 4.27 -13.86
CA ALA A 295 -5.35 3.81 -13.21
C ALA A 295 -5.91 4.74 -12.14
N GLN A 296 -5.05 5.20 -11.24
CA GLN A 296 -5.43 6.10 -10.14
C GLN A 296 -5.93 7.47 -10.63
N ASN A 297 -5.58 7.83 -11.86
CA ASN A 297 -5.95 9.09 -12.48
C ASN A 297 -7.07 8.96 -13.51
N GLY A 298 -7.77 7.81 -13.57
CA GLY A 298 -8.92 7.64 -14.46
C GLY A 298 -8.58 7.30 -15.92
N PHE A 299 -7.33 6.84 -16.18
CA PHE A 299 -6.85 6.38 -17.49
C PHE A 299 -6.81 4.84 -17.54
N GLU A 300 -7.91 4.20 -17.11
CA GLU A 300 -7.97 2.75 -17.00
C GLU A 300 -7.81 2.04 -18.36
N GLU A 301 -8.38 2.61 -19.42
CA GLU A 301 -8.28 2.05 -20.77
C GLU A 301 -6.84 2.07 -21.28
N GLU A 302 -6.12 3.17 -21.07
CA GLU A 302 -4.71 3.33 -21.44
C GLU A 302 -3.82 2.36 -20.68
N ALA A 303 -4.10 2.15 -19.38
CA ALA A 303 -3.38 1.17 -18.57
C ALA A 303 -3.54 -0.25 -19.12
N VAL A 304 -4.77 -0.63 -19.47
CA VAL A 304 -5.06 -1.93 -20.06
C VAL A 304 -4.42 -2.08 -21.44
N GLN A 305 -4.48 -1.06 -22.30
CA GLN A 305 -3.85 -1.06 -23.62
C GLN A 305 -2.33 -1.19 -23.53
N LEU A 306 -1.70 -0.49 -22.59
CA LEU A 306 -0.27 -0.62 -22.32
C LEU A 306 0.10 -2.06 -21.93
N PHE A 307 -0.65 -2.65 -21.01
CA PHE A 307 -0.44 -4.05 -20.61
C PHE A 307 -0.56 -5.02 -21.80
N VAL A 308 -1.61 -4.88 -22.61
CA VAL A 308 -1.81 -5.72 -23.81
C VAL A 308 -0.65 -5.54 -24.80
N LYS A 309 -0.18 -4.31 -25.01
CA LYS A 309 0.99 -4.02 -25.87
C LYS A 309 2.24 -4.73 -25.38
N MET A 310 2.48 -4.70 -24.07
CA MET A 310 3.63 -5.38 -23.47
C MET A 310 3.56 -6.91 -23.58
N VAL A 311 2.38 -7.49 -23.33
CA VAL A 311 2.16 -8.93 -23.52
C VAL A 311 2.43 -9.34 -24.97
N LYS A 312 1.94 -8.55 -25.95
CA LYS A 312 2.17 -8.80 -27.38
C LYS A 312 3.66 -8.63 -27.78
N ALA A 313 4.37 -7.72 -27.15
CA ALA A 313 5.81 -7.52 -27.36
C ALA A 313 6.67 -8.64 -26.74
N GLY A 314 6.06 -9.58 -26.00
CA GLY A 314 6.77 -10.69 -25.35
C GLY A 314 7.55 -10.27 -24.10
N SER A 315 7.24 -9.11 -23.52
CA SER A 315 7.86 -8.65 -22.28
C SER A 315 7.60 -9.64 -21.14
N ASN A 316 8.53 -9.69 -20.19
CA ASN A 316 8.33 -10.49 -18.99
C ASN A 316 7.22 -9.85 -18.13
N VAL A 317 6.19 -10.64 -17.86
CA VAL A 317 5.03 -10.21 -17.07
C VAL A 317 5.03 -10.96 -15.76
N ASP A 318 5.06 -10.23 -14.66
CA ASP A 318 5.04 -10.75 -13.31
C ASP A 318 3.61 -10.72 -12.69
N PRO A 319 3.37 -11.41 -11.57
CA PRO A 319 2.08 -11.37 -10.88
C PRO A 319 1.64 -9.98 -10.41
N ASN A 320 2.59 -9.07 -10.12
CA ASN A 320 2.27 -7.73 -9.63
C ASN A 320 1.69 -6.87 -10.76
N MET A 321 2.27 -6.94 -11.95
CA MET A 321 1.74 -6.26 -13.14
C MET A 321 0.31 -6.72 -13.46
N ILE A 322 0.07 -8.04 -13.40
CA ILE A 322 -1.27 -8.59 -13.63
C ILE A 322 -2.25 -8.10 -12.56
N SER A 323 -1.83 -8.12 -11.30
CA SER A 323 -2.65 -7.64 -10.18
C SER A 323 -2.98 -6.15 -10.31
N ALA A 324 -2.01 -5.33 -10.73
CA ALA A 324 -2.22 -3.91 -11.00
C ALA A 324 -3.29 -3.68 -12.06
N VAL A 325 -3.18 -4.35 -13.21
CA VAL A 325 -4.16 -4.25 -14.29
C VAL A 325 -5.54 -4.75 -13.87
N LEU A 326 -5.63 -5.87 -13.15
CA LEU A 326 -6.90 -6.39 -12.65
C LEU A 326 -7.55 -5.45 -11.61
N GLY A 327 -6.75 -4.69 -10.87
CA GLY A 327 -7.25 -3.70 -9.91
C GLY A 327 -7.97 -2.51 -10.55
N VAL A 328 -7.57 -2.17 -11.77
CA VAL A 328 -8.05 -0.99 -12.51
C VAL A 328 -9.10 -1.28 -13.57
N PHE A 329 -9.58 -2.49 -13.61
CA PHE A 329 -10.57 -2.88 -14.60
C PHE A 329 -11.82 -1.99 -14.52
N PRO A 330 -12.25 -1.34 -15.62
CA PRO A 330 -13.45 -0.51 -15.65
C PRO A 330 -14.72 -1.32 -15.34
N PHE A 331 -15.78 -0.62 -14.92
CA PHE A 331 -17.06 -1.22 -14.55
C PHE A 331 -17.99 -1.46 -15.75
N ASP A 332 -17.46 -1.64 -16.95
CA ASP A 332 -18.29 -1.80 -18.13
C ASP A 332 -18.38 -3.27 -18.60
N THR A 333 -19.45 -3.57 -19.34
CA THR A 333 -19.69 -4.91 -19.89
C THR A 333 -18.70 -5.25 -21.01
N THR A 334 -18.05 -4.25 -21.63
CA THR A 334 -17.06 -4.46 -22.69
C THR A 334 -15.78 -5.09 -22.15
N SER A 335 -15.52 -4.89 -20.86
CA SER A 335 -14.37 -5.42 -20.15
C SER A 335 -14.43 -6.92 -19.85
N GLN A 336 -15.61 -7.56 -19.93
CA GLN A 336 -15.77 -9.00 -19.66
C GLN A 336 -14.89 -9.86 -20.57
N GLY A 337 -14.90 -9.59 -21.88
CA GLY A 337 -14.10 -10.33 -22.85
C GLY A 337 -12.59 -10.26 -22.58
N LEU A 338 -12.13 -9.09 -22.15
CA LEU A 338 -10.74 -8.86 -21.78
C LEU A 338 -10.39 -9.54 -20.45
N GLY A 339 -11.28 -9.51 -19.46
CA GLY A 339 -11.12 -10.24 -18.20
C GLY A 339 -10.90 -11.74 -18.41
N VAL A 340 -11.68 -12.36 -19.33
CA VAL A 340 -11.51 -13.77 -19.72
C VAL A 340 -10.16 -14.01 -20.43
N GLN A 341 -9.69 -13.08 -21.27
CA GLN A 341 -8.38 -13.18 -21.93
C GLN A 341 -7.25 -13.12 -20.91
N ILE A 342 -7.30 -12.17 -19.96
CA ILE A 342 -6.31 -12.07 -18.88
C ILE A 342 -6.33 -13.32 -18.00
N HIS A 343 -7.50 -13.84 -17.64
CA HIS A 343 -7.61 -15.09 -16.89
C HIS A 343 -6.98 -16.28 -17.65
N SER A 344 -7.22 -16.40 -18.95
CA SER A 344 -6.58 -17.41 -19.79
C SER A 344 -5.06 -17.25 -19.83
N PHE A 345 -4.56 -16.02 -19.87
CA PHE A 345 -3.15 -15.71 -19.81
C PHE A 345 -2.54 -16.10 -18.44
N VAL A 346 -3.22 -15.79 -17.32
CA VAL A 346 -2.85 -16.17 -15.97
C VAL A 346 -2.67 -17.68 -15.82
N ILE A 347 -3.62 -18.47 -16.38
CA ILE A 347 -3.56 -19.94 -16.37
C ILE A 347 -2.33 -20.43 -17.17
N LYS A 348 -2.13 -19.89 -18.39
CA LYS A 348 -1.00 -20.27 -19.25
C LYS A 348 0.37 -19.96 -18.65
N LYS A 349 0.48 -18.89 -17.87
CA LYS A 349 1.71 -18.47 -17.19
C LYS A 349 1.90 -19.18 -15.84
N GLY A 350 0.92 -19.94 -15.35
CA GLY A 350 1.00 -20.65 -14.08
C GLY A 350 0.80 -19.76 -12.83
N PHE A 351 0.21 -18.58 -12.99
CA PHE A 351 -0.02 -17.62 -11.89
C PHE A 351 -1.36 -17.81 -11.17
N ALA A 352 -2.15 -18.82 -11.54
CA ALA A 352 -3.47 -19.09 -10.97
C ALA A 352 -3.46 -19.38 -9.45
N SER A 353 -2.31 -19.79 -8.88
CA SER A 353 -2.16 -19.99 -7.44
C SER A 353 -1.69 -18.75 -6.68
N ASN A 354 -1.39 -17.65 -7.37
CA ASN A 354 -0.98 -16.40 -6.74
C ASN A 354 -2.21 -15.69 -6.15
N VAL A 355 -2.16 -15.42 -4.83
CA VAL A 355 -3.30 -14.86 -4.08
C VAL A 355 -3.70 -13.48 -4.59
N PHE A 356 -2.74 -12.62 -4.94
CA PHE A 356 -3.02 -11.26 -5.41
C PHE A 356 -3.72 -11.28 -6.78
N VAL A 357 -3.23 -12.11 -7.70
CA VAL A 357 -3.84 -12.30 -9.03
C VAL A 357 -5.24 -12.88 -8.92
N SER A 358 -5.43 -13.90 -8.07
CA SER A 358 -6.75 -14.51 -7.85
C SER A 358 -7.75 -13.52 -7.25
N ASN A 359 -7.33 -12.70 -6.27
CA ASN A 359 -8.17 -11.64 -5.70
C ASN A 359 -8.57 -10.60 -6.76
N GLY A 360 -7.63 -10.21 -7.64
CA GLY A 360 -7.91 -9.32 -8.76
C GLY A 360 -8.94 -9.90 -9.74
N LEU A 361 -8.80 -11.18 -10.11
CA LEU A 361 -9.76 -11.87 -10.98
C LEU A 361 -11.14 -11.98 -10.33
N ILE A 362 -11.24 -12.32 -9.04
CA ILE A 362 -12.51 -12.33 -8.29
C ILE A 362 -13.18 -10.96 -8.39
N ASN A 363 -12.42 -9.87 -8.19
CA ASN A 363 -12.96 -8.53 -8.27
C ASN A 363 -13.45 -8.18 -9.68
N VAL A 364 -12.69 -8.52 -10.73
CA VAL A 364 -13.09 -8.30 -12.13
C VAL A 364 -14.40 -9.06 -12.44
N TYR A 365 -14.47 -10.36 -12.18
CA TYR A 365 -15.68 -11.13 -12.43
C TYR A 365 -16.88 -10.62 -11.63
N SER A 366 -16.66 -10.21 -10.38
CA SER A 366 -17.70 -9.58 -9.55
C SER A 366 -18.20 -8.26 -10.15
N LYS A 367 -17.31 -7.42 -10.68
CA LYS A 367 -17.66 -6.15 -11.34
C LYS A 367 -18.47 -6.38 -12.63
N CYS A 368 -18.14 -7.44 -13.37
CA CYS A 368 -18.87 -7.84 -14.59
C CYS A 368 -20.19 -8.59 -14.31
N GLY A 369 -20.58 -8.82 -13.05
CA GLY A 369 -21.79 -9.57 -12.70
C GLY A 369 -21.64 -11.09 -12.74
N GLU A 370 -20.45 -11.61 -13.07
CA GLU A 370 -20.15 -13.04 -13.19
C GLU A 370 -19.81 -13.68 -11.83
N LEU A 371 -20.76 -13.60 -10.90
CA LEU A 371 -20.57 -14.00 -9.51
C LEU A 371 -20.21 -15.49 -9.35
N GLU A 372 -20.76 -16.36 -10.21
CA GLU A 372 -20.43 -17.80 -10.20
C GLU A 372 -18.95 -18.06 -10.50
N GLN A 373 -18.34 -17.29 -11.41
CA GLN A 373 -16.92 -17.41 -11.72
C GLN A 373 -16.07 -16.93 -10.54
N SER A 374 -16.48 -15.85 -9.87
CA SER A 374 -15.84 -15.36 -8.64
C SER A 374 -15.83 -16.44 -7.55
N VAL A 375 -16.95 -17.12 -7.30
CA VAL A 375 -17.06 -18.22 -6.34
C VAL A 375 -16.18 -19.42 -6.74
N LYS A 376 -16.17 -19.80 -8.01
CA LYS A 376 -15.30 -20.89 -8.49
C LYS A 376 -13.82 -20.59 -8.24
N LEU A 377 -13.38 -19.37 -8.58
CA LEU A 377 -11.99 -18.95 -8.34
C LEU A 377 -11.65 -18.97 -6.85
N PHE A 378 -12.51 -18.41 -6.01
CA PHE A 378 -12.31 -18.39 -4.57
C PHE A 378 -12.15 -19.81 -4.00
N ASN A 379 -13.00 -20.75 -4.43
CA ASN A 379 -12.93 -22.15 -3.99
C ASN A 379 -11.66 -22.86 -4.45
N GLN A 380 -11.13 -22.50 -5.62
CA GLN A 380 -9.89 -23.07 -6.18
C GLN A 380 -8.61 -22.51 -5.54
N MET A 381 -8.68 -21.39 -4.81
CA MET A 381 -7.51 -20.80 -4.16
C MET A 381 -6.94 -21.74 -3.08
N PRO A 382 -5.64 -22.09 -3.14
CA PRO A 382 -5.02 -22.98 -2.15
C PRO A 382 -4.83 -22.29 -0.79
N ARG A 383 -4.69 -20.99 -0.79
CA ARG A 383 -4.60 -20.14 0.42
C ARG A 383 -5.49 -18.91 0.25
N LYS A 384 -6.25 -18.60 1.29
CA LYS A 384 -7.14 -17.43 1.34
C LYS A 384 -6.67 -16.52 2.46
N ASN A 385 -6.50 -15.24 2.16
CA ASN A 385 -6.19 -14.21 3.16
C ASN A 385 -7.40 -13.30 3.40
N HIS A 386 -7.30 -12.34 4.30
CA HIS A 386 -8.38 -11.38 4.58
C HIS A 386 -8.85 -10.64 3.31
N VAL A 387 -7.95 -10.34 2.35
CA VAL A 387 -8.33 -9.69 1.08
C VAL A 387 -9.21 -10.62 0.24
N SER A 388 -8.92 -11.92 0.20
CA SER A 388 -9.73 -12.90 -0.56
C SER A 388 -11.18 -12.96 -0.04
N TRP A 389 -11.33 -13.02 1.28
CA TRP A 389 -12.63 -13.00 1.93
C TRP A 389 -13.36 -11.68 1.70
N ASN A 390 -12.67 -10.54 1.88
CA ASN A 390 -13.24 -9.21 1.63
C ASN A 390 -13.69 -9.05 0.19
N SER A 391 -12.92 -9.56 -0.79
CA SER A 391 -13.31 -9.52 -2.20
C SER A 391 -14.60 -10.28 -2.46
N MET A 392 -14.81 -11.44 -1.83
CA MET A 392 -16.06 -12.21 -1.98
C MET A 392 -17.24 -11.56 -1.25
N ILE A 393 -17.05 -11.07 -0.01
CA ILE A 393 -18.09 -10.36 0.73
C ILE A 393 -18.54 -9.12 -0.06
N ALA A 394 -17.59 -8.34 -0.58
CA ALA A 394 -17.88 -7.18 -1.43
C ALA A 394 -18.54 -7.59 -2.76
N ALA A 395 -18.16 -8.74 -3.34
CA ALA A 395 -18.76 -9.28 -4.55
C ALA A 395 -20.26 -9.57 -4.35
N PHE A 396 -20.61 -10.28 -3.30
CA PHE A 396 -22.01 -10.57 -2.96
C PHE A 396 -22.79 -9.29 -2.63
N ALA A 397 -22.22 -8.40 -1.82
CA ALA A 397 -22.85 -7.13 -1.47
C ALA A 397 -23.18 -6.29 -2.71
N ARG A 398 -22.23 -6.16 -3.64
CA ARG A 398 -22.38 -5.36 -4.88
C ARG A 398 -23.39 -5.95 -5.84
N ASN A 399 -23.47 -7.28 -5.93
CA ASN A 399 -24.39 -7.97 -6.82
C ASN A 399 -25.78 -8.21 -6.21
N GLY A 400 -26.09 -7.58 -5.06
CA GLY A 400 -27.41 -7.62 -4.45
C GLY A 400 -27.71 -8.85 -3.58
N ASP A 401 -26.76 -9.76 -3.41
CA ASP A 401 -26.91 -10.95 -2.57
C ASP A 401 -26.31 -10.72 -1.17
N GLY A 402 -26.82 -9.69 -0.49
CA GLY A 402 -26.28 -9.28 0.81
C GLY A 402 -26.40 -10.34 1.90
N LEU A 403 -27.38 -11.26 1.80
CA LEU A 403 -27.49 -12.36 2.76
C LEU A 403 -26.29 -13.32 2.66
N LYS A 404 -25.89 -13.67 1.43
CA LYS A 404 -24.66 -14.47 1.24
C LYS A 404 -23.40 -13.73 1.68
N ALA A 405 -23.35 -12.39 1.54
CA ALA A 405 -22.25 -11.62 2.09
C ALA A 405 -22.13 -11.81 3.61
N LEU A 406 -23.26 -11.84 4.34
CA LEU A 406 -23.29 -12.12 5.78
C LEU A 406 -22.85 -13.56 6.11
N GLU A 407 -23.29 -14.54 5.33
CA GLU A 407 -22.88 -15.95 5.47
C GLU A 407 -21.36 -16.09 5.30
N PHE A 408 -20.79 -15.48 4.25
CA PHE A 408 -19.34 -15.49 4.00
C PHE A 408 -18.53 -14.81 5.10
N TYR A 409 -19.09 -13.81 5.78
CA TYR A 409 -18.46 -13.23 6.96
C TYR A 409 -18.39 -14.23 8.12
N GLU A 410 -19.46 -14.99 8.36
CA GLU A 410 -19.44 -16.05 9.39
C GLU A 410 -18.44 -17.15 9.02
N GLU A 411 -18.37 -17.57 7.74
CA GLU A 411 -17.38 -18.53 7.26
C GLU A 411 -15.94 -18.01 7.44
N MET A 412 -15.69 -16.71 7.17
CA MET A 412 -14.39 -16.07 7.38
C MET A 412 -13.93 -16.24 8.84
N LYS A 413 -14.81 -16.00 9.80
CA LYS A 413 -14.52 -16.18 11.23
C LYS A 413 -14.25 -17.65 11.60
N LEU A 414 -15.02 -18.58 11.03
CA LEU A 414 -14.84 -20.02 11.24
C LEU A 414 -13.49 -20.54 10.70
N ASN A 415 -12.90 -19.84 9.73
CA ASN A 415 -11.58 -20.12 9.19
C ASN A 415 -10.44 -19.37 9.89
N ASP A 416 -10.69 -18.82 11.09
CA ASP A 416 -9.73 -18.06 11.89
C ASP A 416 -9.12 -16.84 11.16
N VAL A 417 -9.83 -16.29 10.16
CA VAL A 417 -9.39 -15.08 9.47
C VAL A 417 -10.07 -13.87 10.11
N GLY A 418 -9.29 -13.00 10.74
CA GLY A 418 -9.80 -11.79 11.40
C GLY A 418 -10.38 -10.80 10.38
N PRO A 419 -11.53 -10.16 10.67
CA PRO A 419 -12.08 -9.09 9.84
C PRO A 419 -11.20 -7.84 9.89
N THR A 420 -11.31 -7.04 8.84
CA THR A 420 -10.65 -5.73 8.72
C THR A 420 -11.70 -4.62 8.63
N ASP A 421 -11.28 -3.37 8.62
CA ASP A 421 -12.15 -2.22 8.36
C ASP A 421 -12.90 -2.35 7.02
N VAL A 422 -12.21 -2.85 5.96
CA VAL A 422 -12.82 -3.13 4.65
C VAL A 422 -13.89 -4.23 4.73
N THR A 423 -13.71 -5.22 5.62
CA THR A 423 -14.74 -6.24 5.86
C THR A 423 -16.02 -5.59 6.37
N PHE A 424 -15.92 -4.74 7.39
CA PHE A 424 -17.07 -4.04 7.96
C PHE A 424 -17.71 -3.10 6.95
N LEU A 425 -16.91 -2.38 6.14
CA LEU A 425 -17.45 -1.54 5.07
C LEU A 425 -18.30 -2.36 4.09
N SER A 426 -17.81 -3.52 3.65
CA SER A 426 -18.53 -4.41 2.74
C SER A 426 -19.82 -4.97 3.36
N LEU A 427 -19.81 -5.29 4.66
CA LEU A 427 -21.01 -5.73 5.41
C LEU A 427 -22.04 -4.63 5.55
N LEU A 428 -21.61 -3.38 5.81
CA LEU A 428 -22.51 -2.24 5.87
C LEU A 428 -23.18 -1.97 4.52
N HIS A 429 -22.44 -2.09 3.42
CA HIS A 429 -23.00 -2.04 2.07
C HIS A 429 -24.02 -3.17 1.84
N ALA A 430 -23.71 -4.40 2.25
CA ALA A 430 -24.64 -5.52 2.14
C ALA A 430 -25.93 -5.25 2.92
N CYS A 431 -25.83 -4.76 4.15
CA CYS A 431 -26.98 -4.40 4.99
C CYS A 431 -27.82 -3.27 4.37
N SER A 432 -27.16 -2.27 3.74
CA SER A 432 -27.87 -1.18 3.05
C SER A 432 -28.71 -1.70 1.88
N HIS A 433 -28.17 -2.59 1.08
CA HIS A 433 -28.87 -3.15 -0.09
C HIS A 433 -30.00 -4.11 0.27
N VAL A 434 -29.87 -4.88 1.35
CA VAL A 434 -30.92 -5.83 1.81
C VAL A 434 -31.95 -5.16 2.72
N GLY A 435 -31.69 -3.93 3.18
CA GLY A 435 -32.60 -3.21 4.08
C GLY A 435 -32.56 -3.72 5.52
N LEU A 436 -31.39 -3.98 6.06
CA LEU A 436 -31.16 -4.48 7.42
C LEU A 436 -30.51 -3.41 8.34
N PRO A 437 -31.19 -2.28 8.66
CA PRO A 437 -30.58 -1.18 9.38
C PRO A 437 -30.08 -1.55 10.78
N HIS A 438 -30.84 -2.37 11.51
CA HIS A 438 -30.43 -2.82 12.84
C HIS A 438 -29.14 -3.64 12.79
N LYS A 439 -29.00 -4.53 11.80
CA LYS A 439 -27.80 -5.36 11.64
C LYS A 439 -26.58 -4.54 11.27
N GLY A 440 -26.74 -3.54 10.43
CA GLY A 440 -25.67 -2.60 10.09
C GLY A 440 -25.20 -1.82 11.33
N MET A 441 -26.10 -1.35 12.19
CA MET A 441 -25.72 -0.70 13.45
C MET A 441 -24.97 -1.64 14.39
N GLU A 442 -25.40 -2.93 14.48
CA GLU A 442 -24.66 -3.96 15.22
C GLU A 442 -23.24 -4.14 14.71
N PHE A 443 -23.02 -4.16 13.38
CA PHE A 443 -21.69 -4.27 12.80
C PHE A 443 -20.80 -3.06 13.09
N LEU A 444 -21.35 -1.84 13.06
CA LEU A 444 -20.61 -0.64 13.44
C LEU A 444 -20.17 -0.68 14.91
N GLU A 445 -21.05 -1.15 15.81
CA GLU A 445 -20.72 -1.33 17.22
C GLU A 445 -19.71 -2.48 17.44
N CYS A 446 -19.86 -3.59 16.72
CA CYS A 446 -18.93 -4.71 16.76
C CYS A 446 -17.52 -4.29 16.32
N MET A 447 -17.40 -3.51 15.23
CA MET A 447 -16.14 -2.93 14.77
C MET A 447 -15.43 -2.16 15.88
N LYS A 448 -16.18 -1.30 16.59
CA LYS A 448 -15.64 -0.46 17.68
C LYS A 448 -15.31 -1.25 18.95
N LYS A 449 -16.27 -2.04 19.45
CA LYS A 449 -16.17 -2.64 20.78
C LYS A 449 -15.44 -3.97 20.79
N SER A 450 -15.67 -4.82 19.78
CA SER A 450 -15.09 -6.17 19.74
C SER A 450 -13.71 -6.19 19.10
N TYR A 451 -13.48 -5.34 18.10
CA TYR A 451 -12.23 -5.31 17.35
C TYR A 451 -11.40 -4.06 17.60
N GLY A 452 -11.88 -3.07 18.37
CA GLY A 452 -11.14 -1.85 18.69
C GLY A 452 -10.81 -0.97 17.48
N MET A 453 -11.51 -1.15 16.36
CA MET A 453 -11.26 -0.41 15.12
C MET A 453 -11.98 0.94 15.14
N VAL A 454 -11.30 1.97 14.65
CA VAL A 454 -11.90 3.31 14.49
C VAL A 454 -12.62 3.37 13.14
N PRO A 455 -13.95 3.62 13.09
CA PRO A 455 -14.67 3.77 11.84
C PRO A 455 -14.21 5.00 11.07
N ARG A 456 -14.00 4.85 9.76
CA ARG A 456 -13.74 5.96 8.84
C ARG A 456 -15.05 6.57 8.33
N MET A 457 -14.95 7.67 7.61
CA MET A 457 -16.11 8.40 7.12
C MET A 457 -17.00 7.58 6.18
N GLU A 458 -16.39 6.68 5.39
CA GLU A 458 -17.13 5.76 4.51
C GLU A 458 -18.07 4.83 5.28
N HIS A 459 -17.66 4.36 6.47
CA HIS A 459 -18.53 3.55 7.33
C HIS A 459 -19.75 4.34 7.82
N TYR A 460 -19.54 5.61 8.22
CA TYR A 460 -20.65 6.47 8.65
C TYR A 460 -21.57 6.82 7.49
N ALA A 461 -21.03 7.10 6.31
CA ALA A 461 -21.81 7.33 5.10
C ALA A 461 -22.69 6.13 4.72
N CYS A 462 -22.17 4.90 4.84
CA CYS A 462 -22.96 3.67 4.63
C CYS A 462 -24.12 3.54 5.63
N ILE A 463 -23.93 3.92 6.90
CA ILE A 463 -25.02 3.92 7.89
C ILE A 463 -26.08 4.96 7.51
N VAL A 464 -25.66 6.15 7.10
CA VAL A 464 -26.60 7.20 6.68
C VAL A 464 -27.38 6.78 5.42
N ASP A 465 -26.70 6.20 4.43
CA ASP A 465 -27.35 5.63 3.23
C ASP A 465 -28.36 4.52 3.60
N MET A 466 -27.96 3.62 4.46
CA MET A 466 -28.80 2.51 4.92
C MET A 466 -30.07 3.00 5.65
N LEU A 467 -29.92 3.91 6.60
CA LEU A 467 -31.07 4.52 7.30
C LEU A 467 -31.94 5.30 6.31
N GLY A 468 -31.29 6.02 5.38
CA GLY A 468 -31.98 6.75 4.32
C GLY A 468 -32.82 5.85 3.43
N ARG A 469 -32.26 4.76 2.90
CA ARG A 469 -32.99 3.77 2.08
C ARG A 469 -34.12 3.08 2.83
N ALA A 470 -33.98 2.90 4.13
CA ALA A 470 -35.04 2.38 4.98
C ALA A 470 -36.15 3.41 5.29
N GLY A 471 -36.06 4.63 4.79
CA GLY A 471 -37.04 5.70 5.05
C GLY A 471 -36.87 6.41 6.40
N LEU A 472 -35.83 6.08 7.14
CA LEU A 472 -35.53 6.60 8.48
C LEU A 472 -34.70 7.88 8.40
N VAL A 473 -35.18 8.88 7.60
CA VAL A 473 -34.42 10.11 7.28
C VAL A 473 -34.12 10.93 8.53
N LYS A 474 -35.05 10.95 9.51
CA LYS A 474 -34.85 11.67 10.78
C LYS A 474 -33.75 11.02 11.61
N GLU A 475 -33.77 9.70 11.73
CA GLU A 475 -32.75 8.93 12.44
C GLU A 475 -31.39 9.08 11.77
N ALA A 476 -31.34 9.12 10.45
CA ALA A 476 -30.11 9.40 9.70
C ALA A 476 -29.55 10.79 10.04
N ASN A 477 -30.38 11.82 10.06
CA ASN A 477 -29.98 13.16 10.45
C ASN A 477 -29.52 13.25 11.92
N ASP A 478 -30.23 12.57 12.83
CA ASP A 478 -29.84 12.55 14.24
C ASP A 478 -28.55 11.75 14.46
N PHE A 479 -28.34 10.69 13.71
CA PHE A 479 -27.07 9.95 13.72
C PHE A 479 -25.89 10.85 13.29
N ILE A 480 -26.06 11.69 12.26
CA ILE A 480 -25.03 12.64 11.81
C ILE A 480 -24.65 13.63 12.92
N LYS A 481 -25.62 14.13 13.71
CA LYS A 481 -25.38 15.09 14.79
C LYS A 481 -24.51 14.55 15.93
N VAL A 482 -24.52 13.24 16.14
CA VAL A 482 -23.76 12.57 17.22
C VAL A 482 -22.44 11.96 16.74
N LEU A 483 -22.03 12.18 15.48
CA LEU A 483 -20.76 11.68 14.97
C LEU A 483 -19.58 12.30 15.75
N PRO A 484 -18.54 11.53 16.07
CA PRO A 484 -17.36 12.00 16.78
C PRO A 484 -16.43 12.87 15.92
N VAL A 485 -16.70 12.94 14.61
CA VAL A 485 -15.91 13.66 13.60
C VAL A 485 -16.82 14.48 12.71
N GLN A 486 -16.28 15.53 12.09
CA GLN A 486 -17.07 16.37 11.18
C GLN A 486 -17.46 15.59 9.92
N PRO A 487 -18.76 15.56 9.53
CA PRO A 487 -19.23 14.88 8.34
C PRO A 487 -18.64 15.49 7.08
N ASP A 488 -18.22 14.65 6.15
CA ASP A 488 -17.68 15.02 4.86
C ASP A 488 -18.74 15.01 3.74
N VAL A 489 -18.26 15.17 2.51
CA VAL A 489 -19.08 15.17 1.28
C VAL A 489 -19.92 13.88 1.16
N LEU A 490 -19.35 12.71 1.48
CA LEU A 490 -20.03 11.42 1.31
C LEU A 490 -21.26 11.29 2.23
N VAL A 491 -21.13 11.72 3.48
CA VAL A 491 -22.21 11.67 4.45
C VAL A 491 -23.38 12.59 4.04
N TRP A 492 -23.05 13.82 3.61
CA TRP A 492 -24.08 14.76 3.19
C TRP A 492 -24.75 14.36 1.87
N GLN A 493 -24.00 13.75 0.93
CA GLN A 493 -24.56 13.20 -0.31
C GLN A 493 -25.52 12.05 -0.01
N SER A 494 -25.17 11.16 0.92
CA SER A 494 -26.03 10.04 1.32
C SER A 494 -27.35 10.53 1.94
N LEU A 495 -27.30 11.52 2.85
CA LEU A 495 -28.49 12.11 3.43
C LEU A 495 -29.36 12.82 2.40
N LEU A 496 -28.74 13.61 1.50
CA LEU A 496 -29.45 14.32 0.45
C LEU A 496 -30.09 13.37 -0.57
N GLY A 497 -29.41 12.26 -0.88
CA GLY A 497 -29.96 11.16 -1.69
C GLY A 497 -31.22 10.56 -1.08
N ALA A 498 -31.19 10.27 0.22
CA ALA A 498 -32.35 9.78 0.96
C ALA A 498 -33.51 10.79 0.92
N CYS A 499 -33.22 12.08 1.16
CA CYS A 499 -34.23 13.14 1.07
C CYS A 499 -34.84 13.24 -0.34
N SER A 500 -34.04 12.97 -1.38
CA SER A 500 -34.54 12.95 -2.77
C SER A 500 -35.53 11.82 -3.03
N ILE A 501 -35.30 10.64 -2.45
CA ILE A 501 -36.20 9.48 -2.59
C ILE A 501 -37.54 9.75 -1.89
N TYR A 502 -37.53 10.28 -0.68
CA TYR A 502 -38.74 10.44 0.13
C TYR A 502 -39.39 11.84 0.02
N GLY A 503 -38.72 12.76 -0.66
CA GLY A 503 -39.21 14.12 -0.89
C GLY A 503 -39.22 14.96 0.38
N ASP A 504 -38.27 14.77 1.29
CA ASP A 504 -38.08 15.59 2.49
C ASP A 504 -37.34 16.88 2.12
N ILE A 505 -38.10 17.99 2.05
CA ILE A 505 -37.56 19.28 1.63
C ILE A 505 -36.71 19.91 2.74
N GLU A 506 -37.12 19.81 4.00
CA GLU A 506 -36.48 20.50 5.13
C GLU A 506 -35.10 19.90 5.40
N THR A 507 -35.03 18.60 5.62
CA THR A 507 -33.76 17.88 5.83
C THR A 507 -32.89 17.95 4.57
N GLY A 508 -33.49 17.87 3.37
CA GLY A 508 -32.80 17.99 2.08
C GLY A 508 -32.14 19.34 1.91
N GLN A 509 -32.82 20.44 2.24
CA GLN A 509 -32.23 21.79 2.15
C GLN A 509 -31.04 21.93 3.12
N TYR A 510 -31.18 21.43 4.34
CA TYR A 510 -30.08 21.43 5.32
C TYR A 510 -28.87 20.64 4.82
N ALA A 511 -29.09 19.43 4.29
CA ALA A 511 -28.02 18.60 3.74
C ALA A 511 -27.36 19.25 2.51
N ALA A 512 -28.16 19.87 1.62
CA ALA A 512 -27.66 20.57 0.46
C ALA A 512 -26.78 21.78 0.81
N ASP A 513 -27.19 22.56 1.82
CA ASP A 513 -26.42 23.73 2.28
C ASP A 513 -25.08 23.30 2.90
N ARG A 514 -25.07 22.19 3.66
CA ARG A 514 -23.82 21.60 4.21
C ARG A 514 -22.93 21.04 3.12
N LEU A 515 -23.51 20.33 2.16
CA LEU A 515 -22.76 19.77 1.03
C LEU A 515 -22.11 20.88 0.17
N ALA A 516 -22.83 21.99 -0.07
CA ALA A 516 -22.29 23.14 -0.79
C ALA A 516 -21.14 23.83 -0.04
N GLN A 517 -21.12 23.76 1.30
CA GLN A 517 -19.98 24.25 2.09
C GLN A 517 -18.74 23.34 1.96
N CYS A 518 -18.95 22.01 1.91
CA CYS A 518 -17.86 21.05 1.75
C CYS A 518 -17.32 20.97 0.32
N ALA A 519 -18.20 21.13 -0.68
CA ALA A 519 -17.87 21.01 -2.11
C ALA A 519 -18.57 22.16 -2.89
N PRO A 520 -17.99 23.37 -2.90
CA PRO A 520 -18.63 24.56 -3.50
C PRO A 520 -18.90 24.43 -5.00
N ASP A 521 -18.06 23.70 -5.72
CA ASP A 521 -18.14 23.54 -7.18
C ASP A 521 -19.03 22.38 -7.62
N SER A 522 -19.60 21.63 -6.67
CA SER A 522 -20.42 20.44 -6.96
C SER A 522 -21.82 20.82 -7.45
N PRO A 523 -22.31 20.25 -8.57
CA PRO A 523 -23.68 20.44 -9.02
C PRO A 523 -24.71 19.67 -8.19
N VAL A 524 -24.28 18.66 -7.41
CA VAL A 524 -25.14 17.72 -6.71
C VAL A 524 -26.16 18.39 -5.78
N PRO A 525 -25.81 19.38 -4.93
CA PRO A 525 -26.77 20.02 -4.04
C PRO A 525 -27.93 20.67 -4.81
N PHE A 526 -27.61 21.34 -5.92
CA PHE A 526 -28.60 22.05 -6.74
C PHE A 526 -29.50 21.09 -7.52
N VAL A 527 -28.90 20.05 -8.13
CA VAL A 527 -29.64 19.08 -8.94
C VAL A 527 -30.57 18.25 -8.06
N SER A 528 -30.08 17.75 -6.92
CA SER A 528 -30.90 16.97 -5.99
C SER A 528 -32.05 17.77 -5.39
N MET A 529 -31.81 19.02 -4.99
CA MET A 529 -32.90 19.90 -4.51
C MET A 529 -33.90 20.24 -5.61
N ALA A 530 -33.43 20.48 -6.86
CA ALA A 530 -34.33 20.69 -7.99
C ALA A 530 -35.24 19.47 -8.24
N ASN A 531 -34.71 18.24 -8.09
CA ASN A 531 -35.48 17.00 -8.20
C ASN A 531 -36.50 16.86 -7.04
N ILE A 532 -36.10 17.15 -5.80
CA ILE A 532 -37.02 17.15 -4.65
C ILE A 532 -38.14 18.15 -4.86
N TYR A 533 -37.87 19.37 -5.32
CA TYR A 533 -38.90 20.33 -5.62
C TYR A 533 -39.82 19.90 -6.76
N SER A 534 -39.27 19.26 -7.80
CA SER A 534 -40.05 18.70 -8.91
C SER A 534 -41.05 17.63 -8.44
N SER A 535 -40.61 16.68 -7.63
CA SER A 535 -41.44 15.59 -7.09
C SER A 535 -42.59 16.09 -6.21
N LYS A 536 -42.46 17.29 -5.64
CA LYS A 536 -43.50 17.96 -4.83
C LYS A 536 -44.28 19.03 -5.60
N GLY A 537 -44.09 19.16 -6.92
CA GLY A 537 -44.78 20.15 -7.75
C GLY A 537 -44.36 21.59 -7.48
N ARG A 538 -43.24 21.84 -6.81
CA ARG A 538 -42.75 23.17 -6.44
C ARG A 538 -41.87 23.78 -7.55
N TRP A 539 -42.47 24.03 -8.70
CA TRP A 539 -41.77 24.46 -9.92
C TRP A 539 -41.04 25.80 -9.80
N LYS A 540 -41.58 26.72 -8.99
CA LYS A 540 -40.93 28.04 -8.75
C LYS A 540 -39.59 27.88 -8.03
N GLU A 541 -39.56 27.09 -6.99
CA GLU A 541 -38.35 26.83 -6.21
C GLU A 541 -37.32 26.03 -7.02
N ARG A 542 -37.78 25.05 -7.83
CA ARG A 542 -36.93 24.34 -8.80
C ARG A 542 -36.24 25.32 -9.74
N ALA A 543 -37.01 26.23 -10.39
CA ALA A 543 -36.46 27.22 -11.30
C ALA A 543 -35.44 28.13 -10.62
N LYS A 544 -35.73 28.58 -9.39
CA LYS A 544 -34.81 29.37 -8.57
C LYS A 544 -33.51 28.67 -8.27
N THR A 545 -33.58 27.36 -7.91
CA THR A 545 -32.40 26.54 -7.60
C THR A 545 -31.51 26.34 -8.82
N ILE A 546 -32.11 26.04 -9.99
CA ILE A 546 -31.35 25.92 -11.26
C ILE A 546 -30.72 27.24 -11.68
N LYS A 547 -31.46 28.38 -11.50
CA LYS A 547 -30.91 29.71 -11.78
C LYS A 547 -29.70 30.01 -10.90
N LYS A 548 -29.79 29.73 -9.60
CA LYS A 548 -28.70 29.89 -8.64
C LYS A 548 -27.46 29.07 -9.05
N MET A 549 -27.64 27.80 -9.46
CA MET A 549 -26.55 26.95 -9.96
C MET A 549 -25.81 27.59 -11.14
N LYS A 550 -26.58 28.13 -12.11
CA LYS A 550 -26.01 28.83 -13.28
C LYS A 550 -25.29 30.12 -12.90
N GLU A 551 -25.82 30.90 -11.95
CA GLU A 551 -25.20 32.14 -11.44
C GLU A 551 -23.84 31.85 -10.77
N PHE A 552 -23.65 30.68 -10.15
CA PHE A 552 -22.36 30.22 -9.63
C PHE A 552 -21.41 29.64 -10.69
N GLY A 553 -21.83 29.61 -11.97
CA GLY A 553 -21.02 29.04 -13.06
C GLY A 553 -20.93 27.51 -13.04
N ILE A 554 -21.74 26.84 -12.19
CA ILE A 554 -21.72 25.39 -12.03
C ILE A 554 -22.54 24.75 -13.15
N ALA A 555 -21.92 23.86 -13.94
CA ALA A 555 -22.59 23.12 -14.99
C ALA A 555 -22.97 21.69 -14.49
N LYS A 556 -24.16 21.22 -14.92
CA LYS A 556 -24.56 19.83 -14.70
C LYS A 556 -23.81 18.97 -15.70
N GLU A 557 -23.26 17.85 -15.25
CA GLU A 557 -22.73 16.83 -16.13
C GLU A 557 -23.84 16.28 -17.02
N THR A 558 -23.54 16.12 -18.31
CA THR A 558 -24.50 15.60 -19.28
C THR A 558 -24.61 14.08 -19.08
N GLY A 559 -25.83 13.58 -18.90
CA GLY A 559 -26.05 12.14 -18.83
C GLY A 559 -25.77 11.48 -20.19
N ILE A 560 -24.93 10.45 -20.18
CA ILE A 560 -24.57 9.68 -21.38
C ILE A 560 -25.17 8.28 -21.24
N SER A 561 -25.85 7.82 -22.28
CA SER A 561 -26.25 6.43 -22.46
C SER A 561 -25.42 5.82 -23.59
N TRP A 562 -25.05 4.55 -23.47
CA TRP A 562 -24.28 3.88 -24.51
C TRP A 562 -24.73 2.43 -24.70
N ILE A 563 -24.52 1.91 -25.91
CA ILE A 563 -24.78 0.53 -26.27
C ILE A 563 -23.64 0.03 -27.16
N GLU A 564 -23.25 -1.22 -26.98
CA GLU A 564 -22.27 -1.88 -27.85
C GLU A 564 -23.01 -2.68 -28.92
N ILE A 565 -22.69 -2.42 -30.19
CA ILE A 565 -23.21 -3.19 -31.35
C ILE A 565 -22.00 -3.54 -32.22
N GLU A 566 -21.81 -4.82 -32.52
CA GLU A 566 -20.70 -5.32 -33.35
C GLU A 566 -19.31 -4.85 -32.90
N LYS A 567 -19.07 -4.80 -31.57
CA LYS A 567 -17.84 -4.32 -30.93
C LYS A 567 -17.56 -2.82 -31.15
N LYS A 568 -18.58 -2.03 -31.47
CA LYS A 568 -18.51 -0.58 -31.52
C LYS A 568 -19.44 0.01 -30.48
N ILE A 569 -18.91 0.94 -29.69
CA ILE A 569 -19.70 1.68 -28.70
C ILE A 569 -20.41 2.83 -29.41
N HIS A 570 -21.72 2.87 -29.24
CA HIS A 570 -22.57 3.99 -29.66
C HIS A 570 -23.04 4.73 -28.43
N SER A 571 -22.59 5.97 -28.24
CA SER A 571 -22.97 6.83 -27.12
C SER A 571 -24.05 7.81 -27.52
N PHE A 572 -24.95 8.11 -26.59
CA PHE A 572 -26.07 9.02 -26.78
C PHE A 572 -26.16 9.96 -25.60
N VAL A 573 -26.30 11.24 -25.89
CA VAL A 573 -26.65 12.27 -24.91
C VAL A 573 -28.01 12.86 -25.25
N VAL A 574 -28.63 13.52 -24.27
CA VAL A 574 -29.94 14.17 -24.48
C VAL A 574 -29.82 15.22 -25.58
N ALA A 575 -30.70 15.15 -26.57
CA ALA A 575 -30.74 16.03 -27.74
C ALA A 575 -29.48 15.97 -28.64
N ASP A 576 -28.80 14.81 -28.67
CA ASP A 576 -27.66 14.61 -29.56
C ASP A 576 -28.13 14.16 -30.96
N GLU A 577 -27.89 15.01 -31.93
CA GLU A 577 -28.17 14.74 -33.35
C GLU A 577 -26.90 14.31 -34.12
N THR A 578 -25.76 14.13 -33.43
CA THR A 578 -24.46 13.91 -34.08
C THR A 578 -24.23 12.47 -34.51
N HIS A 579 -25.04 11.51 -34.02
CA HIS A 579 -24.90 10.10 -34.38
C HIS A 579 -25.19 9.86 -35.86
N ALA A 580 -24.32 9.13 -36.55
CA ALA A 580 -24.43 8.89 -38.03
C ALA A 580 -25.76 8.32 -38.50
N ARG A 581 -26.49 7.61 -37.62
CA ARG A 581 -27.83 7.08 -37.87
C ARG A 581 -28.90 7.71 -36.99
N GLY A 582 -28.68 8.95 -36.54
CA GLY A 582 -29.58 9.66 -35.63
C GLY A 582 -31.02 9.72 -36.17
N GLY A 583 -31.19 10.06 -37.44
CA GLY A 583 -32.52 10.12 -38.09
C GLY A 583 -33.31 8.82 -38.05
N ASP A 584 -32.64 7.68 -38.30
CA ASP A 584 -33.26 6.33 -38.23
C ASP A 584 -33.66 6.00 -36.80
N ILE A 585 -32.76 6.27 -35.83
CA ILE A 585 -32.97 5.97 -34.42
C ILE A 585 -34.15 6.76 -33.87
N TYR A 586 -34.18 8.08 -34.12
CA TYR A 586 -35.28 8.95 -33.67
C TYR A 586 -36.60 8.63 -34.38
N GLY A 587 -36.55 8.21 -35.64
CA GLY A 587 -37.72 7.71 -36.35
C GLY A 587 -38.38 6.54 -35.66
N VAL A 588 -37.59 5.49 -35.34
CA VAL A 588 -38.06 4.32 -34.60
C VAL A 588 -38.55 4.66 -33.18
N LEU A 589 -37.88 5.56 -32.50
CA LEU A 589 -38.31 6.04 -31.18
C LEU A 589 -39.65 6.74 -31.23
N ILE A 590 -39.92 7.58 -32.24
CA ILE A 590 -41.20 8.27 -32.43
C ILE A 590 -42.31 7.25 -32.68
N GLU A 591 -42.09 6.27 -33.53
CA GLU A 591 -43.06 5.16 -33.77
C GLU A 591 -43.36 4.37 -32.50
N LEU A 592 -42.30 4.02 -31.72
CA LEU A 592 -42.44 3.32 -30.45
C LEU A 592 -43.24 4.13 -29.42
N PHE A 593 -42.97 5.42 -29.29
CA PHE A 593 -43.76 6.31 -28.44
C PHE A 593 -45.19 6.44 -28.89
N GLY A 594 -45.46 6.42 -30.22
CA GLY A 594 -46.78 6.34 -30.77
C GLY A 594 -47.53 5.11 -30.29
N HIS A 595 -46.94 3.93 -30.48
CA HIS A 595 -47.54 2.66 -30.05
C HIS A 595 -47.74 2.59 -28.52
N MET A 596 -46.80 3.08 -27.72
CA MET A 596 -46.95 3.14 -26.26
C MET A 596 -48.13 4.03 -25.83
N ARG A 597 -48.36 5.14 -26.54
CA ARG A 597 -49.51 6.01 -26.30
C ARG A 597 -50.82 5.34 -26.66
N ASP A 598 -50.87 4.62 -27.78
CA ASP A 598 -52.06 3.88 -28.23
C ASP A 598 -52.44 2.76 -27.25
N GLU A 599 -51.44 2.16 -26.57
CA GLU A 599 -51.63 1.16 -25.49
C GLU A 599 -51.91 1.80 -24.11
N GLY A 600 -52.06 3.13 -24.03
CA GLY A 600 -52.47 3.84 -22.80
C GLY A 600 -51.33 4.24 -21.87
N TYR A 601 -50.07 4.13 -22.29
CA TYR A 601 -48.93 4.67 -21.53
C TYR A 601 -48.88 6.18 -21.72
N VAL A 602 -49.05 6.92 -20.59
CA VAL A 602 -48.89 8.37 -20.58
C VAL A 602 -47.42 8.67 -20.28
N VAL A 603 -46.71 9.18 -21.28
CA VAL A 603 -45.36 9.69 -21.07
C VAL A 603 -45.48 11.12 -20.54
N ASP A 604 -45.20 11.35 -19.30
CA ASP A 604 -45.02 12.69 -18.75
C ASP A 604 -43.72 13.29 -19.36
N ILE A 605 -43.87 14.19 -20.30
CA ILE A 605 -42.77 14.93 -20.95
C ILE A 605 -42.34 16.12 -20.08
#